data_b1f7ee2381904007e4cfc5d718563087
#
_entry.id   b1f7ee2381904007e4cfc5d718563087
#
_cell.length_a   1.000
_cell.length_b   1.000
_cell.length_c   1.000
_cell.angle_alpha   90.00
_cell.angle_beta   90.00
_cell.angle_gamma   90.00
#
_symmetry.space_group_name_H-M   'P 1'
#
loop_
_entity.id
_entity.type
_entity.pdbx_description
1 polymer ?
#
loop_
_entity_poly.entity_id
_entity_poly.type
_entity_poly.pdbx_seq_one_letter_code
_entity_poly.pdbx_strand_id
1 'polypeptide(L)'
;MKNIFLIFVSVLLILSCSGDDNSLNNLMESEDFLKNNLSNPGVFEIEAGLQYEKLKTGGSGISPSLEDVINADFHGTLLDGSVFWSSIENGEPLVVTLAQLIPGCQKAISLMEVGDSWKLFIHPDLAYGTAGRPGIPSNSLLIFEVSLHSIET
;
A
#
# COMPACT_ATOMS: atom_id res chain seq x y z
N MET A 1 -18.67 -42.01 56.51
CA MET A 1 -18.40 -40.59 56.26
C MET A 1 -17.39 -40.54 55.12
N LYS A 2 -17.86 -40.29 53.92
CA LYS A 2 -17.03 -40.22 52.72
C LYS A 2 -16.99 -38.74 52.25
N ASN A 3 -15.82 -38.13 52.40
CA ASN A 3 -15.57 -36.79 51.90
C ASN A 3 -15.37 -36.85 50.38
N ILE A 4 -16.28 -36.25 49.62
CA ILE A 4 -16.16 -36.02 48.19
C ILE A 4 -15.47 -34.70 48.01
N PHE A 5 -14.23 -34.75 47.56
CA PHE A 5 -13.44 -33.57 47.20
C PHE A 5 -13.81 -33.16 45.76
N LEU A 6 -14.63 -32.10 45.62
CA LEU A 6 -14.95 -31.51 44.31
C LEU A 6 -13.77 -30.68 43.83
N ILE A 7 -13.07 -31.20 42.83
CA ILE A 7 -12.03 -30.42 42.11
C ILE A 7 -12.74 -29.59 41.08
N PHE A 8 -12.80 -28.26 41.32
CA PHE A 8 -13.20 -27.26 40.33
C PHE A 8 -12.03 -27.08 39.35
N VAL A 9 -12.11 -27.72 38.18
CA VAL A 9 -11.23 -27.42 37.07
C VAL A 9 -11.72 -26.12 36.42
N SER A 10 -11.08 -25.02 36.76
CA SER A 10 -11.25 -23.74 36.08
C SER A 10 -10.61 -23.84 34.68
N VAL A 11 -11.44 -24.04 33.65
CA VAL A 11 -11.02 -23.93 32.26
C VAL A 11 -10.85 -22.45 31.95
N LEU A 12 -9.60 -21.99 32.00
CA LEU A 12 -9.22 -20.67 31.54
C LEU A 12 -9.30 -20.67 30.00
N LEU A 13 -10.39 -20.15 29.46
CA LEU A 13 -10.53 -19.85 28.04
C LEU A 13 -9.56 -18.73 27.70
N ILE A 14 -8.39 -19.09 27.18
CA ILE A 14 -7.50 -18.13 26.52
C ILE A 14 -8.17 -17.81 25.18
N LEU A 15 -8.91 -16.69 25.12
CA LEU A 15 -9.26 -16.07 23.84
C LEU A 15 -7.94 -15.62 23.20
N SER A 16 -7.44 -16.41 22.26
CA SER A 16 -6.34 -16.02 21.40
C SER A 16 -6.85 -14.94 20.44
N CYS A 17 -6.63 -13.69 20.79
CA CYS A 17 -6.80 -12.53 19.90
C CYS A 17 -5.60 -12.47 18.95
N SER A 18 -5.50 -13.39 17.99
CA SER A 18 -4.37 -13.43 17.04
C SER A 18 -4.53 -12.45 15.85
N GLY A 19 -5.63 -11.69 15.80
CA GLY A 19 -5.87 -10.71 14.74
C GLY A 19 -5.20 -9.35 15.01
N ASP A 20 -5.16 -8.92 16.26
CA ASP A 20 -4.68 -7.59 16.61
C ASP A 20 -3.15 -7.49 16.60
N ASP A 21 -2.44 -8.57 16.95
CA ASP A 21 -0.97 -8.59 17.01
C ASP A 21 -0.35 -8.45 15.61
N ASN A 22 -0.89 -9.11 14.58
CA ASN A 22 -0.40 -9.00 13.21
C ASN A 22 -0.65 -7.59 12.63
N SER A 23 -1.78 -6.99 12.92
CA SER A 23 -2.12 -5.64 12.46
C SER A 23 -1.18 -4.58 13.04
N LEU A 24 -0.85 -4.68 14.32
CA LEU A 24 0.10 -3.78 14.97
C LEU A 24 1.52 -3.99 14.44
N ASN A 25 1.94 -5.24 14.25
CA ASN A 25 3.26 -5.55 13.67
C ASN A 25 3.39 -4.97 12.26
N ASN A 26 2.39 -5.13 11.40
CA ASN A 26 2.40 -4.56 10.07
C ASN A 26 2.51 -3.02 10.10
N LEU A 27 1.84 -2.36 11.04
CA LEU A 27 1.96 -0.91 11.20
C LEU A 27 3.38 -0.51 11.58
N MET A 28 3.96 -1.17 12.59
CA MET A 28 5.33 -0.88 13.04
C MET A 28 6.35 -1.12 11.91
N GLU A 29 6.22 -2.22 11.17
CA GLU A 29 7.08 -2.52 10.01
C GLU A 29 6.92 -1.46 8.91
N SER A 30 5.70 -0.98 8.67
CA SER A 30 5.40 0.07 7.70
C SER A 30 6.07 1.40 8.08
N GLU A 31 5.96 1.81 9.34
CA GLU A 31 6.57 3.03 9.87
C GLU A 31 8.11 2.95 9.86
N ASP A 32 8.68 1.84 10.34
CA ASP A 32 10.12 1.62 10.35
C ASP A 32 10.69 1.57 8.93
N PHE A 33 9.99 0.93 8.00
CA PHE A 33 10.39 0.91 6.60
C PHE A 33 10.44 2.33 6.03
N LEU A 34 9.37 3.11 6.14
CA LEU A 34 9.30 4.47 5.59
C LEU A 34 10.38 5.37 6.17
N LYS A 35 10.61 5.30 7.49
CA LYS A 35 11.66 6.05 8.17
C LYS A 35 13.06 5.74 7.61
N ASN A 36 13.36 4.46 7.41
CA ASN A 36 14.66 4.03 6.91
C ASN A 36 14.80 4.31 5.41
N ASN A 37 13.72 4.18 4.65
CA ASN A 37 13.71 4.34 3.20
C ASN A 37 14.10 5.76 2.75
N LEU A 38 13.79 6.79 3.53
CA LEU A 38 14.22 8.18 3.26
C LEU A 38 15.75 8.37 3.28
N SER A 39 16.49 7.42 3.85
CA SER A 39 17.96 7.45 3.82
C SER A 39 18.52 6.94 2.50
N ASN A 40 17.73 6.32 1.65
CA ASN A 40 18.14 5.81 0.36
C ASN A 40 18.26 6.96 -0.66
N PRO A 41 19.37 7.03 -1.41
CA PRO A 41 19.52 8.00 -2.48
C PRO A 41 18.41 7.86 -3.52
N GLY A 42 17.80 8.95 -3.93
CA GLY A 42 16.73 8.96 -4.95
C GLY A 42 15.31 8.79 -4.41
N VAL A 43 15.15 8.50 -3.12
CA VAL A 43 13.84 8.48 -2.45
C VAL A 43 13.52 9.86 -1.89
N PHE A 44 12.32 10.33 -2.19
CA PHE A 44 11.80 11.63 -1.74
C PHE A 44 10.45 11.45 -1.06
N GLU A 45 10.13 12.34 -0.13
CA GLU A 45 8.84 12.38 0.54
C GLU A 45 7.94 13.45 -0.10
N ILE A 46 6.69 13.08 -0.44
CA ILE A 46 5.64 14.00 -0.90
C ILE A 46 4.95 14.62 0.32
N GLU A 47 4.57 13.78 1.26
CA GLU A 47 4.00 14.11 2.57
C GLU A 47 4.25 12.96 3.54
N ALA A 48 3.95 13.15 4.82
CA ALA A 48 4.12 12.10 5.83
C ALA A 48 3.39 10.80 5.41
N GLY A 49 4.16 9.71 5.28
CA GLY A 49 3.64 8.42 4.87
C GLY A 49 3.51 8.20 3.36
N LEU A 50 3.96 9.13 2.53
CA LEU A 50 3.97 8.98 1.07
C LEU A 50 5.33 9.35 0.49
N GLN A 51 6.05 8.34 0.00
CA GLN A 51 7.37 8.50 -0.58
C GLN A 51 7.40 7.98 -2.01
N TYR A 52 8.35 8.47 -2.79
CA TYR A 52 8.54 8.02 -4.17
C TYR A 52 10.02 7.96 -4.57
N GLU A 53 10.29 7.14 -5.56
CA GLU A 53 11.55 7.07 -6.29
C GLU A 53 11.25 7.17 -7.78
N LYS A 54 11.94 8.06 -8.52
CA LYS A 54 11.79 8.16 -9.97
C LYS A 54 12.61 7.07 -10.65
N LEU A 55 11.94 6.14 -11.33
CA LEU A 55 12.58 5.10 -12.12
C LEU A 55 12.87 5.58 -13.54
N LYS A 56 11.96 6.42 -14.08
CA LYS A 56 12.07 7.04 -15.41
C LYS A 56 11.37 8.39 -15.41
N THR A 57 11.95 9.36 -16.11
CA THR A 57 11.36 10.67 -16.33
C THR A 57 10.82 10.77 -17.75
N GLY A 58 9.54 11.10 -17.90
CA GLY A 58 8.86 11.27 -19.18
C GLY A 58 9.16 12.60 -19.84
N GLY A 59 9.18 13.68 -19.04
CA GLY A 59 9.51 15.02 -19.51
C GLY A 59 8.48 15.65 -20.43
N SER A 60 7.21 15.21 -20.38
CA SER A 60 6.13 15.76 -21.21
C SER A 60 5.65 17.13 -20.74
N GLY A 61 5.87 17.47 -19.47
CA GLY A 61 5.31 18.65 -18.82
C GLY A 61 3.79 18.56 -18.59
N ILE A 62 3.17 17.39 -18.77
CA ILE A 62 1.73 17.19 -18.64
C ILE A 62 1.45 16.22 -17.51
N SER A 63 0.78 16.68 -16.47
CA SER A 63 0.37 15.90 -15.29
C SER A 63 -1.14 15.80 -15.20
N PRO A 64 -1.71 14.67 -14.74
CA PRO A 64 -3.14 14.49 -14.62
C PRO A 64 -3.73 15.22 -13.40
N SER A 65 -4.97 15.67 -13.54
CA SER A 65 -5.84 16.10 -12.45
C SER A 65 -6.66 14.92 -11.91
N LEU A 66 -7.37 15.11 -10.79
CA LEU A 66 -8.18 14.04 -10.19
C LEU A 66 -9.33 13.58 -11.08
N GLU A 67 -9.85 14.47 -11.93
CA GLU A 67 -10.98 14.20 -12.82
C GLU A 67 -10.57 13.47 -14.09
N ASP A 68 -9.27 13.46 -14.39
CA ASP A 68 -8.78 12.85 -15.62
C ASP A 68 -8.82 11.33 -15.55
N VAL A 69 -9.09 10.72 -16.69
CA VAL A 69 -8.91 9.29 -16.92
C VAL A 69 -7.48 9.04 -17.33
N ILE A 70 -6.78 8.24 -16.58
CA ILE A 70 -5.39 7.86 -16.87
C ILE A 70 -5.30 6.47 -17.45
N ASN A 71 -4.31 6.25 -18.30
CA ASN A 71 -3.87 4.94 -18.78
C ASN A 71 -2.49 4.69 -18.20
N ALA A 72 -2.35 3.70 -17.35
CA ALA A 72 -1.10 3.44 -16.63
C ALA A 72 -0.91 1.96 -16.30
N ASP A 73 0.34 1.52 -16.27
CA ASP A 73 0.70 0.26 -15.67
C ASP A 73 0.94 0.41 -14.18
N PHE A 74 0.52 -0.61 -13.44
CA PHE A 74 0.70 -0.73 -12.00
C PHE A 74 1.21 -2.13 -11.67
N HIS A 75 2.21 -2.21 -10.81
CA HIS A 75 2.64 -3.45 -10.19
C HIS A 75 2.72 -3.23 -8.68
N GLY A 76 1.79 -3.85 -7.93
CA GLY A 76 1.62 -3.64 -6.49
C GLY A 76 2.11 -4.82 -5.68
N THR A 77 3.03 -4.55 -4.73
CA THR A 77 3.60 -5.53 -3.82
C THR A 77 3.48 -5.09 -2.36
N LEU A 78 3.48 -6.07 -1.45
CA LEU A 78 3.67 -5.86 -0.02
C LEU A 78 5.17 -5.78 0.32
N LEU A 79 5.51 -5.50 1.59
CA LEU A 79 6.91 -5.44 2.05
C LEU A 79 7.67 -6.76 1.89
N ASP A 80 7.00 -7.89 1.96
CA ASP A 80 7.58 -9.23 1.75
C ASP A 80 7.79 -9.58 0.27
N GLY A 81 7.42 -8.66 -0.64
CA GLY A 81 7.53 -8.83 -2.08
C GLY A 81 6.37 -9.60 -2.73
N SER A 82 5.38 -10.04 -1.95
CA SER A 82 4.20 -10.70 -2.50
C SER A 82 3.38 -9.72 -3.36
N VAL A 83 3.02 -10.14 -4.57
CA VAL A 83 2.22 -9.35 -5.51
C VAL A 83 0.75 -9.46 -5.09
N PHE A 84 0.10 -8.34 -4.81
CA PHE A 84 -1.35 -8.32 -4.54
C PHE A 84 -2.17 -7.91 -5.76
N TRP A 85 -1.57 -7.18 -6.70
CA TRP A 85 -2.22 -6.82 -7.96
C TRP A 85 -1.20 -6.31 -8.99
N SER A 86 -1.41 -6.64 -10.29
CA SER A 86 -0.54 -6.18 -11.37
C SER A 86 -1.29 -6.10 -12.69
N SER A 87 -1.30 -4.92 -13.34
CA SER A 87 -1.81 -4.75 -14.69
C SER A 87 -0.91 -5.46 -15.70
N ILE A 88 0.40 -5.47 -15.43
CA ILE A 88 1.41 -6.10 -16.29
C ILE A 88 1.18 -7.61 -16.37
N GLU A 89 0.90 -8.27 -15.24
CA GLU A 89 0.59 -9.70 -15.21
C GLU A 89 -0.77 -10.01 -15.84
N ASN A 90 -1.72 -9.06 -15.77
CA ASN A 90 -3.02 -9.17 -16.44
C ASN A 90 -2.95 -8.94 -17.96
N GLY A 91 -1.84 -8.38 -18.45
CA GLY A 91 -1.56 -8.21 -19.88
C GLY A 91 -2.13 -6.94 -20.51
N GLU A 92 -2.70 -6.04 -19.72
CA GLU A 92 -3.25 -4.75 -20.19
C GLU A 92 -3.13 -3.65 -19.12
N PRO A 93 -2.82 -2.40 -19.52
CA PRO A 93 -2.79 -1.26 -18.62
C PRO A 93 -4.16 -0.99 -17.99
N LEU A 94 -4.14 -0.38 -16.80
CA LEU A 94 -5.34 0.09 -16.14
C LEU A 94 -5.77 1.44 -16.72
N VAL A 95 -7.03 1.53 -17.17
CA VAL A 95 -7.68 2.77 -17.57
C VAL A 95 -8.70 3.13 -16.50
N VAL A 96 -8.48 4.24 -15.79
CA VAL A 96 -9.27 4.59 -14.60
C VAL A 96 -9.24 6.09 -14.35
N THR A 97 -10.33 6.65 -13.81
CA THR A 97 -10.31 8.04 -13.31
C THR A 97 -9.40 8.11 -12.08
N LEU A 98 -8.48 9.06 -12.06
CA LEU A 98 -7.47 9.19 -10.99
C LEU A 98 -8.12 9.27 -9.61
N ALA A 99 -9.24 9.97 -9.47
CA ALA A 99 -10.01 10.07 -8.21
C ALA A 99 -10.55 8.74 -7.66
N GLN A 100 -10.56 7.66 -8.46
CA GLN A 100 -11.03 6.34 -8.02
C GLN A 100 -9.94 5.49 -7.36
N LEU A 101 -8.69 5.93 -7.42
CA LEU A 101 -7.56 5.25 -6.79
C LEU A 101 -7.48 5.57 -5.28
N ILE A 102 -6.63 4.83 -4.56
CA ILE A 102 -6.34 5.13 -3.14
C ILE A 102 -5.69 6.51 -2.99
N PRO A 103 -5.85 7.20 -1.84
CA PRO A 103 -5.35 8.56 -1.65
C PRO A 103 -3.86 8.74 -1.96
N GLY A 104 -3.01 7.79 -1.59
CA GLY A 104 -1.58 7.84 -1.88
C GLY A 104 -1.28 7.84 -3.38
N CYS A 105 -1.98 7.02 -4.17
CA CYS A 105 -1.86 7.02 -5.63
C CYS A 105 -2.37 8.32 -6.26
N GLN A 106 -3.52 8.84 -5.81
CA GLN A 106 -4.07 10.10 -6.29
C GLN A 106 -3.05 11.24 -6.16
N LYS A 107 -2.45 11.38 -4.98
CA LYS A 107 -1.50 12.44 -4.68
C LYS A 107 -0.19 12.30 -5.47
N ALA A 108 0.36 11.09 -5.52
CA ALA A 108 1.62 10.86 -6.21
C ALA A 108 1.49 10.99 -7.73
N ILE A 109 0.45 10.39 -8.33
CA ILE A 109 0.26 10.38 -9.78
C ILE A 109 -0.09 11.77 -10.30
N SER A 110 -0.77 12.62 -9.52
CA SER A 110 -0.99 14.03 -9.88
C SER A 110 0.31 14.83 -10.04
N LEU A 111 1.43 14.35 -9.52
CA LEU A 111 2.76 14.96 -9.66
C LEU A 111 3.62 14.31 -10.75
N MET A 112 3.20 13.16 -11.27
CA MET A 112 3.86 12.49 -12.39
C MET A 112 3.55 13.20 -13.70
N GLU A 113 4.50 13.17 -14.63
CA GLU A 113 4.26 13.57 -16.01
C GLU A 113 4.00 12.35 -16.89
N VAL A 114 3.24 12.52 -17.96
CA VAL A 114 3.06 11.46 -18.96
C VAL A 114 4.42 10.97 -19.45
N GLY A 115 4.62 9.66 -19.39
CA GLY A 115 5.89 8.98 -19.69
C GLY A 115 6.79 8.70 -18.49
N ASP A 116 6.43 9.21 -17.31
CA ASP A 116 7.12 8.88 -16.05
C ASP A 116 6.87 7.43 -15.63
N SER A 117 7.87 6.86 -14.95
CA SER A 117 7.70 5.64 -14.15
C SER A 117 8.27 5.89 -12.76
N TRP A 118 7.44 5.73 -11.76
CA TRP A 118 7.79 5.95 -10.34
C TRP A 118 7.52 4.70 -9.51
N LYS A 119 8.33 4.54 -8.48
CA LYS A 119 8.06 3.60 -7.39
C LYS A 119 7.51 4.40 -6.22
N LEU A 120 6.34 4.00 -5.74
CA LEU A 120 5.61 4.65 -4.67
C LEU A 120 5.67 3.77 -3.42
N PHE A 121 5.85 4.39 -2.25
CA PHE A 121 5.79 3.74 -0.94
C PHE A 121 4.69 4.43 -0.15
N ILE A 122 3.61 3.69 0.13
CA ILE A 122 2.37 4.27 0.62
C ILE A 122 2.01 3.67 1.98
N HIS A 123 2.00 4.53 3.01
CA HIS A 123 1.55 4.17 4.36
C HIS A 123 0.10 3.67 4.33
N PRO A 124 -0.28 2.70 5.17
CA PRO A 124 -1.64 2.16 5.21
C PRO A 124 -2.74 3.22 5.35
N ASP A 125 -2.52 4.33 6.06
CA ASP A 125 -3.51 5.41 6.21
C ASP A 125 -3.84 6.12 4.87
N LEU A 126 -2.98 6.02 3.88
CA LEU A 126 -3.18 6.54 2.53
C LEU A 126 -3.58 5.43 1.54
N ALA A 127 -3.88 4.24 2.05
CA ALA A 127 -4.24 3.04 1.30
C ALA A 127 -5.48 2.36 1.90
N TYR A 128 -5.35 1.16 2.49
CA TYR A 128 -6.47 0.37 2.99
C TYR A 128 -6.56 0.31 4.52
N GLY A 129 -5.65 0.97 5.23
CA GLY A 129 -5.69 1.17 6.67
C GLY A 129 -5.81 -0.11 7.50
N THR A 130 -6.50 0.02 8.62
CA THR A 130 -6.77 -1.09 9.55
C THR A 130 -7.74 -2.13 9.00
N ALA A 131 -8.54 -1.78 7.99
CA ALA A 131 -9.49 -2.71 7.38
C ALA A 131 -8.80 -3.73 6.47
N GLY A 132 -7.72 -3.32 5.76
CA GLY A 132 -7.13 -4.13 4.70
C GLY A 132 -8.13 -4.44 3.58
N ARG A 133 -7.83 -5.47 2.78
CA ARG A 133 -8.75 -6.06 1.79
C ARG A 133 -8.24 -7.45 1.41
N PRO A 134 -9.02 -8.27 0.66
CA PRO A 134 -8.52 -9.56 0.17
C PRO A 134 -7.17 -9.42 -0.53
N GLY A 135 -6.15 -10.14 -0.03
CA GLY A 135 -4.77 -10.08 -0.51
C GLY A 135 -3.91 -8.96 0.11
N ILE A 136 -4.49 -8.03 0.89
CA ILE A 136 -3.75 -6.98 1.58
C ILE A 136 -4.12 -6.99 3.07
N PRO A 137 -3.24 -7.48 3.94
CA PRO A 137 -3.47 -7.49 5.38
C PRO A 137 -3.69 -6.10 5.96
N SER A 138 -4.30 -6.05 7.13
CA SER A 138 -4.48 -4.85 7.95
C SER A 138 -3.16 -4.11 8.16
N ASN A 139 -3.16 -2.79 8.02
CA ASN A 139 -2.01 -1.91 8.24
C ASN A 139 -0.76 -2.24 7.40
N SER A 140 -0.94 -2.80 6.21
CA SER A 140 0.17 -3.08 5.29
C SER A 140 0.60 -1.84 4.51
N LEU A 141 1.91 -1.59 4.48
CA LEU A 141 2.52 -0.68 3.52
C LEU A 141 2.35 -1.23 2.11
N LEU A 142 2.00 -0.38 1.16
CA LEU A 142 1.94 -0.75 -0.24
C LEU A 142 3.11 -0.17 -1.01
N ILE A 143 3.70 -0.98 -1.87
CA ILE A 143 4.72 -0.56 -2.82
C ILE A 143 4.13 -0.70 -4.21
N PHE A 144 4.06 0.40 -4.98
CA PHE A 144 3.62 0.37 -6.36
C PHE A 144 4.73 0.83 -7.30
N GLU A 145 4.96 0.08 -8.35
CA GLU A 145 5.63 0.61 -9.55
C GLU A 145 4.55 1.06 -10.53
N VAL A 146 4.56 2.34 -10.87
CA VAL A 146 3.56 2.98 -11.73
C VAL A 146 4.25 3.54 -12.95
N SER A 147 3.73 3.24 -14.15
CA SER A 147 4.15 3.87 -15.41
C SER A 147 2.95 4.56 -16.04
N LEU A 148 2.99 5.89 -16.08
CA LEU A 148 1.91 6.72 -16.63
C LEU A 148 2.08 6.85 -18.16
N HIS A 149 1.19 6.25 -18.95
CA HIS A 149 1.29 6.21 -20.41
C HIS A 149 0.61 7.40 -21.07
N SER A 150 -0.64 7.68 -20.67
CA SER A 150 -1.43 8.77 -21.24
C SER A 150 -2.52 9.26 -20.29
N ILE A 151 -3.04 10.43 -20.64
CA ILE A 151 -4.29 10.96 -20.09
C ILE A 151 -5.31 10.85 -21.22
N GLU A 152 -6.39 10.13 -20.97
CA GLU A 152 -7.48 9.94 -21.94
C GLU A 152 -8.40 11.16 -21.89
N THR A 153 -8.76 11.67 -23.05
CA THR A 153 -9.65 12.85 -23.24
C THR A 153 -11.06 12.43 -23.64
#